data_a4f1c1774469bfae5a4f845c9fc66c8d
#
_entry.id   a4f1c1774469bfae5a4f845c9fc66c8d
#
_cell.length_a   1.000
_cell.length_b   1.000
_cell.length_c   1.000
_cell.angle_alpha   90.00
_cell.angle_beta   90.00
_cell.angle_gamma   90.00
#
_symmetry.space_group_name_H-M   'P 1'
#
loop_
_entity.id
_entity.type
_entity.pdbx_description
1 polymer ?
#
loop_
_entity_poly.entity_id
_entity_poly.type
_entity_poly.pdbx_seq_one_letter_code
_entity_poly.pdbx_strand_id
1 'polypeptide(L)'
;MDNLAPGFPSRVFLAALRDTLGPSKPLQWIAVKDIGVFAAKAFQSPDEFNHRAIGLAGDELTTDQISEVFQKQTGAPLDGTFWALGAFLKYMVSDMGKMVDWFGSDGYGADIQGLRKMHPEMMDMGTWIQKESSFPKA
;
A
#
# COMPACT_ATOMS: atom_id res chain seq x y z
N MET A 1 -0.34 2.35 2.89
CA MET A 1 -1.80 2.50 2.99
C MET A 1 -2.21 3.96 3.15
N ASP A 2 -1.59 4.70 4.02
CA ASP A 2 -1.97 6.07 4.40
C ASP A 2 -1.87 7.14 3.30
N ASN A 3 -1.33 6.79 2.14
CA ASN A 3 -1.39 7.62 0.93
C ASN A 3 -2.76 7.56 0.21
N LEU A 4 -3.63 6.62 0.63
CA LEU A 4 -4.99 6.53 0.13
C LEU A 4 -5.91 7.40 1.01
N ALA A 5 -6.62 8.34 0.37
CA ALA A 5 -7.59 9.21 1.01
C ALA A 5 -8.88 9.24 0.17
N PRO A 6 -10.04 9.53 0.77
CA PRO A 6 -11.25 9.71 0.00
C PRO A 6 -11.09 10.78 -1.07
N GLY A 7 -11.56 10.51 -2.27
CA GLY A 7 -11.60 11.49 -3.35
C GLY A 7 -10.78 11.14 -4.59
N PHE A 8 -10.69 12.13 -5.47
CA PHE A 8 -10.14 12.00 -6.80
C PHE A 8 -8.64 11.65 -6.87
N PRO A 9 -7.74 12.18 -6.01
CA PRO A 9 -6.30 11.89 -6.11
C PRO A 9 -5.97 10.39 -5.98
N SER A 10 -6.59 9.69 -5.03
CA SER A 10 -6.39 8.23 -4.87
C SER A 10 -6.86 7.44 -6.09
N ARG A 11 -7.94 7.87 -6.73
CA ARG A 11 -8.44 7.24 -7.96
C ARG A 11 -7.50 7.43 -9.14
N VAL A 12 -6.85 8.60 -9.25
CA VAL A 12 -5.83 8.87 -10.29
C VAL A 12 -4.57 8.02 -10.02
N PHE A 13 -4.15 7.93 -8.77
CA PHE A 13 -3.02 7.10 -8.38
C PHE A 13 -3.27 5.61 -8.68
N LEU A 14 -4.46 5.10 -8.34
CA LEU A 14 -4.85 3.72 -8.67
C LEU A 14 -4.93 3.47 -10.18
N ALA A 15 -5.37 4.46 -10.96
CA ALA A 15 -5.33 4.35 -12.42
C ALA A 15 -3.89 4.21 -12.94
N ALA A 16 -2.94 4.99 -12.41
CA ALA A 16 -1.52 4.89 -12.76
C ALA A 16 -0.91 3.54 -12.35
N LEU A 17 -1.26 3.03 -11.17
CA LEU A 17 -0.84 1.69 -10.71
C LEU A 17 -1.39 0.59 -11.62
N ARG A 18 -2.69 0.63 -11.92
CA ARG A 18 -3.34 -0.38 -12.77
C ARG A 18 -2.78 -0.41 -14.19
N ASP A 19 -2.49 0.76 -14.76
CA ASP A 19 -1.88 0.90 -16.08
C ASP A 19 -0.48 0.25 -16.12
N THR A 20 0.30 0.37 -15.04
CA THR A 20 1.67 -0.13 -14.98
C THR A 20 1.77 -1.58 -14.51
N LEU A 21 1.02 -1.96 -13.47
CA LEU A 21 1.09 -3.31 -12.88
C LEU A 21 0.23 -4.32 -13.65
N GLY A 22 -0.76 -3.85 -14.40
CA GLY A 22 -1.78 -4.72 -14.98
C GLY A 22 -2.72 -5.31 -13.90
N PRO A 23 -3.59 -6.26 -14.30
CA PRO A 23 -4.61 -6.79 -13.39
C PRO A 23 -4.08 -7.83 -12.39
N SER A 24 -2.93 -8.42 -12.65
CA SER A 24 -2.45 -9.59 -11.92
C SER A 24 -1.23 -9.36 -11.03
N LYS A 25 -0.49 -8.26 -11.22
CA LYS A 25 0.70 -7.99 -10.39
C LYS A 25 0.29 -7.34 -9.07
N PRO A 26 0.55 -7.99 -7.92
CA PRO A 26 0.27 -7.39 -6.64
C PRO A 26 1.34 -6.36 -6.26
N LEU A 27 0.97 -5.46 -5.36
CA LEU A 27 1.85 -4.52 -4.69
C LEU A 27 1.73 -4.71 -3.18
N GLN A 28 2.84 -4.57 -2.48
CA GLN A 28 2.86 -4.64 -1.02
C GLN A 28 2.50 -3.28 -0.40
N TRP A 29 1.74 -3.33 0.67
CA TRP A 29 1.18 -2.18 1.38
C TRP A 29 1.48 -2.25 2.86
N ILE A 30 1.79 -1.10 3.48
CA ILE A 30 2.03 -0.98 4.91
C ILE A 30 1.28 0.21 5.49
N ALA A 31 0.78 0.10 6.71
CA ALA A 31 0.24 1.22 7.47
C ALA A 31 1.37 1.98 8.17
N VAL A 32 1.29 3.30 8.20
CA VAL A 32 2.30 4.15 8.86
C VAL A 32 2.45 3.81 10.34
N LYS A 33 1.35 3.46 11.01
CA LYS A 33 1.35 3.04 12.40
C LYS A 33 2.22 1.80 12.65
N ASP A 34 2.15 0.81 11.74
CA ASP A 34 2.97 -0.41 11.83
C ASP A 34 4.45 -0.11 11.58
N ILE A 35 4.77 0.83 10.69
CA ILE A 35 6.15 1.33 10.52
C ILE A 35 6.67 1.88 11.86
N GLY A 36 5.84 2.66 12.57
CA GLY A 36 6.17 3.19 13.90
C GLY A 36 6.44 2.10 14.93
N VAL A 37 5.67 1.00 14.91
CA VAL A 37 5.90 -0.15 15.81
C VAL A 37 7.25 -0.82 15.51
N PHE A 38 7.58 -1.06 14.25
CA PHE A 38 8.87 -1.65 13.89
C PHE A 38 10.05 -0.72 14.21
N ALA A 39 9.89 0.59 14.02
CA ALA A 39 10.89 1.58 14.44
C ALA A 39 11.11 1.53 15.96
N ALA A 40 10.04 1.50 16.76
CA ALA A 40 10.15 1.37 18.20
C ALA A 40 10.86 0.08 18.64
N LYS A 41 10.54 -1.06 17.99
CA LYS A 41 11.23 -2.34 18.25
C LYS A 41 12.73 -2.25 17.94
N ALA A 42 13.10 -1.61 16.83
CA ALA A 42 14.50 -1.43 16.45
C ALA A 42 15.28 -0.61 17.49
N PHE A 43 14.68 0.43 18.06
CA PHE A 43 15.30 1.20 19.14
C PHE A 43 15.35 0.44 20.47
N GLN A 44 14.37 -0.40 20.77
CA GLN A 44 14.32 -1.19 21.99
C GLN A 44 15.28 -2.40 21.98
N SER A 45 15.57 -2.94 20.81
CA SER A 45 16.41 -4.13 20.61
C SER A 45 17.49 -3.89 19.56
N PRO A 46 18.42 -2.93 19.77
CA PRO A 46 19.40 -2.55 18.76
C PRO A 46 20.29 -3.71 18.32
N ASP A 47 20.62 -4.63 19.21
CA ASP A 47 21.47 -5.79 18.88
C ASP A 47 20.80 -6.73 17.85
N GLU A 48 19.46 -6.80 17.85
CA GLU A 48 18.69 -7.59 16.89
C GLU A 48 18.58 -6.90 15.53
N PHE A 49 18.45 -5.57 15.53
CA PHE A 49 18.11 -4.80 14.32
C PHE A 49 19.32 -4.09 13.69
N ASN A 50 20.43 -3.91 14.42
CA ASN A 50 21.61 -3.20 13.93
C ASN A 50 22.18 -3.87 12.68
N HIS A 51 22.57 -3.05 11.70
CA HIS A 51 23.10 -3.47 10.39
C HIS A 51 22.15 -4.36 9.56
N ARG A 52 20.85 -4.36 9.86
CA ARG A 52 19.84 -5.11 9.10
C ARG A 52 18.92 -4.15 8.34
N ALA A 53 18.67 -4.46 7.06
CA ALA A 53 17.61 -3.84 6.29
C ALA A 53 16.38 -4.78 6.33
N ILE A 54 15.26 -4.29 6.83
CA ILE A 54 14.01 -5.06 6.95
C ILE A 54 12.96 -4.37 6.09
N GLY A 55 12.52 -5.04 5.02
CA GLY A 55 11.36 -4.61 4.25
C GLY A 55 10.09 -4.76 5.09
N LEU A 56 9.19 -3.79 5.03
CA LEU A 56 7.94 -3.80 5.79
C LEU A 56 6.74 -3.85 4.85
N ALA A 57 5.83 -4.79 5.09
CA ALA A 57 4.54 -4.89 4.41
C ALA A 57 3.52 -5.57 5.32
N GLY A 58 2.30 -5.05 5.35
CA GLY A 58 1.17 -5.62 6.09
C GLY A 58 0.24 -6.43 5.21
N ASP A 59 0.22 -6.12 3.91
CA ASP A 59 -0.63 -6.78 2.92
C ASP A 59 0.02 -6.78 1.54
N GLU A 60 -0.44 -7.67 0.65
CA GLU A 60 0.01 -7.75 -0.74
C GLU A 60 -1.20 -7.97 -1.64
N LEU A 61 -1.57 -6.96 -2.41
CA LEU A 61 -2.83 -6.91 -3.15
C LEU A 61 -2.64 -6.38 -4.57
N THR A 62 -3.37 -6.95 -5.52
CA THR A 62 -3.58 -6.35 -6.83
C THR A 62 -4.53 -5.14 -6.71
N THR A 63 -4.60 -4.31 -7.74
CA THR A 63 -5.53 -3.18 -7.79
C THR A 63 -7.00 -3.63 -7.71
N ASP A 64 -7.34 -4.77 -8.30
CA ASP A 64 -8.68 -5.33 -8.24
C ASP A 64 -9.02 -5.83 -6.82
N GLN A 65 -8.09 -6.51 -6.16
CA GLN A 65 -8.26 -6.94 -4.77
C GLN A 65 -8.40 -5.75 -3.80
N ILE A 66 -7.69 -4.65 -4.04
CA ILE A 66 -7.90 -3.41 -3.26
C ILE A 66 -9.33 -2.93 -3.41
N SER A 67 -9.85 -2.87 -4.65
CA SER A 67 -11.24 -2.46 -4.91
C SER A 67 -12.25 -3.36 -4.20
N GLU A 68 -12.04 -4.68 -4.20
CA GLU A 68 -12.89 -5.64 -3.49
C GLU A 68 -12.86 -5.42 -1.96
N VAL A 69 -11.68 -5.21 -1.38
CA VAL A 69 -11.55 -4.93 0.06
C VAL A 69 -12.27 -3.64 0.41
N PHE A 70 -12.12 -2.58 -0.40
CA PHE A 70 -12.84 -1.33 -0.21
C PHE A 70 -14.36 -1.53 -0.32
N GLN A 71 -14.85 -2.23 -1.33
CA GLN A 71 -16.27 -2.56 -1.46
C GLN A 71 -16.82 -3.24 -0.21
N LYS A 72 -16.08 -4.19 0.35
CA LYS A 72 -16.47 -4.92 1.55
C LYS A 72 -16.50 -4.04 2.81
N GLN A 73 -15.54 -3.13 2.95
CA GLN A 73 -15.34 -2.35 4.17
C GLN A 73 -16.11 -1.02 4.19
N THR A 74 -16.37 -0.45 3.03
CA THR A 74 -16.97 0.89 2.89
C THR A 74 -18.30 0.90 2.14
N GLY A 75 -18.72 -0.24 1.59
CA GLY A 75 -19.92 -0.36 0.74
C GLY A 75 -19.72 0.17 -0.69
N ALA A 76 -18.53 0.68 -1.03
CA ALA A 76 -18.22 1.18 -2.36
C ALA A 76 -16.80 0.77 -2.80
N PRO A 77 -16.59 0.41 -4.08
CA PRO A 77 -15.26 0.07 -4.57
C PRO A 77 -14.37 1.30 -4.63
N LEU A 78 -13.08 1.13 -4.42
CA LEU A 78 -12.08 2.15 -4.72
C LEU A 78 -11.45 1.86 -6.07
N ASP A 79 -12.10 2.28 -7.13
CA ASP A 79 -11.63 2.08 -8.49
C ASP A 79 -10.76 3.25 -8.97
N GLY A 80 -9.83 2.93 -9.87
CA GLY A 80 -9.12 3.95 -10.64
C GLY A 80 -10.09 4.76 -11.50
N THR A 81 -9.68 5.96 -11.84
CA THR A 81 -10.38 6.80 -12.82
C THR A 81 -9.94 6.47 -14.25
N PHE A 82 -10.29 7.31 -15.22
CA PHE A 82 -9.91 7.13 -16.61
C PHE A 82 -8.38 7.03 -16.77
N TRP A 83 -7.89 6.03 -17.48
CA TRP A 83 -6.46 5.68 -17.60
C TRP A 83 -5.54 6.84 -18.02
N ALA A 84 -6.01 7.72 -18.91
CA ALA A 84 -5.22 8.85 -19.40
C ALA A 84 -4.85 9.85 -18.27
N LEU A 85 -5.64 9.93 -17.19
CA LEU A 85 -5.31 10.75 -16.04
C LEU A 85 -4.16 10.15 -15.23
N GLY A 86 -4.10 8.83 -15.12
CA GLY A 86 -2.96 8.13 -14.52
C GLY A 86 -1.68 8.32 -15.35
N ALA A 87 -1.77 8.18 -16.68
CA ALA A 87 -0.66 8.42 -17.58
C ALA A 87 -0.18 9.89 -17.53
N PHE A 88 -1.11 10.84 -17.48
CA PHE A 88 -0.80 12.26 -17.31
C PHE A 88 -0.09 12.55 -15.98
N LEU A 89 -0.54 11.93 -14.89
CA LEU A 89 0.10 12.06 -13.57
C LEU A 89 1.56 11.57 -13.62
N LYS A 90 1.79 10.41 -14.22
CA LYS A 90 3.14 9.84 -14.39
C LYS A 90 4.06 10.77 -15.20
N TYR A 91 3.51 11.42 -16.23
CA TYR A 91 4.25 12.36 -17.06
C TYR A 91 4.57 13.68 -16.34
N MET A 92 3.57 14.25 -15.64
CA MET A 92 3.71 15.54 -14.96
C MET A 92 4.58 15.45 -13.70
N VAL A 93 4.57 14.32 -12.99
CA VAL A 93 5.34 14.10 -11.75
C VAL A 93 6.37 13.01 -12.02
N SER A 94 7.52 13.40 -12.57
CA SER A 94 8.59 12.48 -13.01
C SER A 94 8.99 11.44 -11.95
N ASP A 95 9.11 11.86 -10.68
CA ASP A 95 9.52 10.94 -9.62
C ASP A 95 8.42 9.93 -9.27
N MET A 96 7.16 10.34 -9.36
CA MET A 96 6.03 9.42 -9.22
C MET A 96 5.97 8.42 -10.39
N GLY A 97 6.23 8.89 -11.60
CA GLY A 97 6.32 8.02 -12.77
C GLY A 97 7.37 6.93 -12.58
N LYS A 98 8.60 7.32 -12.21
CA LYS A 98 9.70 6.38 -11.91
C LYS A 98 9.37 5.41 -10.78
N MET A 99 8.71 5.90 -9.72
CA MET A 99 8.29 5.07 -8.59
C MET A 99 7.27 4.00 -9.04
N VAL A 100 6.27 4.40 -9.80
CA VAL A 100 5.24 3.47 -10.28
C VAL A 100 5.83 2.47 -11.28
N ASP A 101 6.74 2.89 -12.15
CA ASP A 101 7.45 2.00 -13.09
C ASP A 101 8.34 1.00 -12.33
N TRP A 102 9.01 1.42 -11.25
CA TRP A 102 9.77 0.53 -10.36
C TRP A 102 8.85 -0.49 -9.66
N PHE A 103 7.65 -0.13 -9.25
CA PHE A 103 6.66 -1.10 -8.76
C PHE A 103 6.33 -2.14 -9.84
N GLY A 104 6.33 -1.74 -11.11
CA GLY A 104 6.10 -2.62 -12.26
C GLY A 104 7.28 -3.55 -12.56
N SER A 105 8.53 -3.09 -12.44
CA SER A 105 9.73 -3.90 -12.73
C SER A 105 10.16 -4.75 -11.54
N ASP A 106 10.44 -4.14 -10.41
CA ASP A 106 11.04 -4.76 -9.22
C ASP A 106 10.02 -4.97 -8.11
N GLY A 107 9.43 -3.87 -7.62
CA GLY A 107 8.48 -3.89 -6.52
C GLY A 107 9.13 -4.19 -5.17
N TYR A 108 8.29 -4.42 -4.17
CA TYR A 108 8.72 -4.80 -2.82
C TYR A 108 8.70 -6.33 -2.66
N GLY A 109 9.54 -6.85 -1.75
CA GLY A 109 9.65 -8.29 -1.47
C GLY A 109 9.80 -8.54 0.05
N ALA A 110 9.00 -7.87 0.88
CA ALA A 110 9.01 -8.09 2.33
C ALA A 110 8.38 -9.45 2.69
N ASP A 111 8.95 -10.12 3.70
CA ASP A 111 8.38 -11.35 4.27
C ASP A 111 7.24 -11.01 5.24
N ILE A 112 6.02 -10.90 4.73
CA ILE A 112 4.82 -10.56 5.51
C ILE A 112 4.58 -11.58 6.63
N GLN A 113 4.83 -12.87 6.40
CA GLN A 113 4.62 -13.90 7.43
C GLN A 113 5.63 -13.78 8.57
N GLY A 114 6.89 -13.51 8.26
CA GLY A 114 7.93 -13.22 9.24
C GLY A 114 7.62 -11.95 10.05
N LEU A 115 7.16 -10.90 9.37
CA LEU A 115 6.77 -9.65 10.02
C LEU A 115 5.57 -9.84 10.98
N ARG A 116 4.56 -10.64 10.60
CA ARG A 116 3.43 -10.96 11.48
C ARG A 116 3.83 -11.74 12.71
N LYS A 117 4.88 -12.56 12.66
CA LYS A 117 5.43 -13.21 13.86
C LYS A 117 6.05 -12.20 14.82
N MET A 118 6.70 -11.16 14.29
CA MET A 118 7.30 -10.08 15.07
C MET A 118 6.25 -9.08 15.59
N HIS A 119 5.18 -8.86 14.83
CA HIS A 119 4.07 -7.97 15.16
C HIS A 119 2.72 -8.59 14.74
N PRO A 120 2.11 -9.44 15.60
CA PRO A 120 0.86 -10.15 15.27
C PRO A 120 -0.33 -9.23 14.97
N GLU A 121 -0.34 -8.01 15.51
CA GLU A 121 -1.39 -7.02 15.31
C GLU A 121 -1.18 -6.15 14.05
N MET A 122 -0.18 -6.46 13.23
CA MET A 122 0.10 -5.72 11.99
C MET A 122 -1.14 -5.71 11.08
N MET A 123 -1.49 -4.53 10.61
CA MET A 123 -2.71 -4.31 9.83
C MET A 123 -2.59 -4.83 8.41
N ASP A 124 -3.61 -5.54 7.96
CA ASP A 124 -3.95 -5.69 6.55
C ASP A 124 -4.74 -4.47 6.05
N MET A 125 -5.03 -4.43 4.75
CA MET A 125 -5.77 -3.32 4.14
C MET A 125 -7.16 -3.15 4.75
N GLY A 126 -7.87 -4.26 5.00
CA GLY A 126 -9.20 -4.21 5.59
C GLY A 126 -9.20 -3.65 7.02
N THR A 127 -8.27 -4.09 7.84
CA THR A 127 -8.09 -3.59 9.20
C THR A 127 -7.70 -2.11 9.22
N TRP A 128 -6.80 -1.70 8.33
CA TRP A 128 -6.41 -0.29 8.18
C TRP A 128 -7.61 0.58 7.78
N ILE A 129 -8.43 0.15 6.81
CA ILE A 129 -9.64 0.89 6.42
C ILE A 129 -10.54 1.12 7.63
N GLN A 130 -10.77 0.09 8.44
CA GLN A 130 -11.67 0.15 9.59
C GLN A 130 -11.12 0.98 10.76
N LYS A 131 -9.82 0.92 11.03
CA LYS A 131 -9.24 1.51 12.24
C LYS A 131 -8.59 2.87 12.03
N GLU A 132 -7.91 3.07 10.89
CA GLU A 132 -7.01 4.22 10.71
C GLU A 132 -7.42 5.13 9.56
N SER A 133 -8.16 4.64 8.56
CA SER A 133 -8.51 5.44 7.39
C SER A 133 -9.61 6.45 7.65
N SER A 134 -9.63 7.49 6.82
CA SER A 134 -10.70 8.49 6.78
C SER A 134 -11.86 8.13 5.83
N PHE A 135 -11.86 6.94 5.26
CA PHE A 135 -12.96 6.48 4.42
C PHE A 135 -14.22 6.22 5.23
N PRO A 136 -15.43 6.52 4.67
CA PRO A 136 -16.68 6.13 5.31
C PRO A 136 -16.71 4.60 5.46
N LYS A 137 -17.27 4.13 6.56
CA LYS A 137 -17.38 2.70 6.86
C LYS A 137 -18.82 2.25 6.61
N ALA A 138 -18.97 1.05 6.05
CA ALA A 138 -20.29 0.45 5.84
C ALA A 138 -20.96 0.05 7.15
#